data_353b37a8f0c897bf1d747e9a8d9b8c68
#
_entry.id   353b37a8f0c897bf1d747e9a8d9b8c68
#
_cell.length_a   1.000
_cell.length_b   1.000
_cell.length_c   1.000
_cell.angle_alpha   90.00
_cell.angle_beta   90.00
_cell.angle_gamma   90.00
#
_symmetry.space_group_name_H-M   'P 1'
#
loop_
_entity.id
_entity.type
_entity.pdbx_description
1 polymer ?
#
loop_
_entity_poly.entity_id
_entity_poly.type
_entity_poly.pdbx_seq_one_letter_code
_entity_poly.pdbx_strand_id
1 'polypeptide(L)'
;FGIPVFLVLVENTVASDDVLKKVFRVMDLREVNRGLYERQIESAAAKYEDNMLPPFFKGLVKYVEQGYAQFDCPGHHGGAYFTKHPAGHAFYDFFGENMFRADLCNADVAMGDLLIHQGPALAAQQHAAKVYNADKTYFVLNGTSTSNKVVLNAVVAPGDIVLYDRNNHKS
;
A
#
# COMPACT_ATOMS: atom_id res chain seq x y z
N PHE A 1 -5.33 -11.79 1.51
CA PHE A 1 -6.36 -10.85 1.06
C PHE A 1 -7.71 -11.57 1.09
N GLY A 2 -8.60 -11.20 2.05
CA GLY A 2 -9.91 -11.82 2.18
C GLY A 2 -10.89 -11.28 1.15
N ILE A 3 -11.05 -11.97 0.02
CA ILE A 3 -12.10 -11.65 -0.95
C ILE A 3 -13.44 -11.89 -0.25
N PRO A 4 -14.39 -10.94 -0.27
CA PRO A 4 -15.71 -11.15 0.31
C PRO A 4 -16.48 -12.18 -0.53
N VAL A 5 -16.81 -13.32 0.08
CA VAL A 5 -17.55 -14.39 -0.56
C VAL A 5 -19.01 -14.31 -0.09
N PHE A 6 -19.93 -14.20 -1.04
CA PHE A 6 -21.38 -14.22 -0.78
C PHE A 6 -21.92 -15.62 -1.10
N LEU A 7 -22.66 -16.19 -0.17
CA LEU A 7 -23.36 -17.45 -0.38
C LEU A 7 -24.83 -17.17 -0.69
N VAL A 8 -25.27 -17.63 -1.85
CA VAL A 8 -26.68 -17.50 -2.27
C VAL A 8 -27.39 -18.82 -1.99
N LEU A 9 -28.38 -18.79 -1.12
CA LEU A 9 -29.22 -19.95 -0.84
C LEU A 9 -30.41 -19.95 -1.81
N VAL A 10 -30.59 -21.06 -2.51
CA VAL A 10 -31.77 -21.37 -3.30
C VAL A 10 -32.73 -22.24 -2.46
N GLU A 11 -33.97 -22.34 -2.89
CA GLU A 11 -35.01 -23.09 -2.18
C GLU A 11 -34.54 -24.43 -1.65
N ASN A 12 -34.84 -24.68 -0.37
CA ASN A 12 -34.52 -25.93 0.36
C ASN A 12 -33.03 -26.27 0.54
N THR A 13 -32.11 -25.31 0.37
CA THR A 13 -30.72 -25.54 0.70
C THR A 13 -30.36 -25.04 2.08
N VAL A 14 -29.57 -25.83 2.82
CA VAL A 14 -29.01 -25.47 4.11
C VAL A 14 -27.50 -25.54 3.99
N ALA A 15 -26.81 -24.46 4.35
CA ALA A 15 -25.36 -24.46 4.37
C ALA A 15 -24.84 -25.07 5.68
N SER A 16 -23.75 -25.84 5.60
CA SER A 16 -23.08 -26.34 6.81
C SER A 16 -22.38 -25.22 7.58
N ASP A 17 -22.20 -25.39 8.88
CA ASP A 17 -21.50 -24.43 9.74
C ASP A 17 -20.10 -24.08 9.25
N ASP A 18 -19.39 -25.04 8.64
CA ASP A 18 -18.05 -24.82 8.10
C ASP A 18 -18.05 -23.91 6.86
N VAL A 19 -19.09 -23.96 6.07
CA VAL A 19 -19.29 -23.03 4.94
C VAL A 19 -19.68 -21.66 5.45
N LEU A 20 -20.61 -21.58 6.42
CA LEU A 20 -21.07 -20.31 7.00
C LEU A 20 -19.93 -19.50 7.64
N LYS A 21 -18.95 -20.17 8.25
CA LYS A 21 -17.76 -19.50 8.83
C LYS A 21 -16.82 -18.89 7.80
N LYS A 22 -16.89 -19.32 6.53
CA LYS A 22 -15.99 -18.89 5.44
C LYS A 22 -16.58 -17.83 4.52
N VAL A 23 -17.88 -17.53 4.68
CA VAL A 23 -18.56 -16.56 3.81
C VAL A 23 -18.72 -15.22 4.53
N PHE A 24 -18.64 -14.15 3.76
CA PHE A 24 -18.86 -12.79 4.25
C PHE A 24 -20.33 -12.58 4.63
N ARG A 25 -21.25 -13.10 3.83
CA ARG A 25 -22.68 -13.00 4.05
C ARG A 25 -23.46 -14.10 3.32
N VAL A 26 -24.57 -14.52 3.94
CA VAL A 26 -25.56 -15.38 3.31
C VAL A 26 -26.71 -14.53 2.77
N MET A 27 -27.11 -14.78 1.55
CA MET A 27 -28.25 -14.16 0.88
C MET A 27 -29.30 -15.22 0.61
N ASP A 28 -30.53 -15.00 1.06
CA ASP A 28 -31.65 -15.89 0.78
C ASP A 28 -32.49 -15.31 -0.36
N LEU A 29 -32.57 -16.01 -1.49
CA LEU A 29 -33.37 -15.55 -2.64
C LEU A 29 -34.86 -15.47 -2.38
N ARG A 30 -35.35 -16.07 -1.28
CA ARG A 30 -36.74 -15.95 -0.86
C ARG A 30 -37.06 -14.58 -0.22
N GLU A 31 -36.06 -13.91 0.29
CA GLU A 31 -36.20 -12.56 0.83
C GLU A 31 -36.09 -11.54 -0.30
N VAL A 32 -37.21 -10.97 -0.69
CA VAL A 32 -37.38 -10.10 -1.87
C VAL A 32 -36.83 -8.69 -1.62
N ASN A 33 -35.56 -8.55 -1.26
CA ASN A 33 -34.93 -7.23 -1.18
C ASN A 33 -33.66 -7.15 -2.04
N ARG A 34 -33.86 -7.36 -3.36
CA ARG A 34 -32.79 -7.34 -4.35
C ARG A 34 -31.92 -6.07 -4.27
N GLY A 35 -32.53 -4.90 -4.14
CA GLY A 35 -31.80 -3.64 -4.05
C GLY A 35 -30.97 -3.48 -2.75
N LEU A 36 -31.31 -4.21 -1.68
CA LEU A 36 -30.47 -4.29 -0.48
C LEU A 36 -29.23 -5.14 -0.74
N TYR A 37 -29.40 -6.28 -1.39
CA TYR A 37 -28.28 -7.18 -1.72
C TYR A 37 -27.31 -6.55 -2.71
N GLU A 38 -27.79 -5.87 -3.74
CA GLU A 38 -26.97 -5.13 -4.70
C GLU A 38 -26.09 -4.10 -3.96
N ARG A 39 -26.67 -3.25 -3.13
CA ARG A 39 -25.91 -2.27 -2.33
C ARG A 39 -24.88 -2.89 -1.40
N GLN A 40 -25.15 -4.06 -0.84
CA GLN A 40 -24.21 -4.75 0.04
C GLN A 40 -23.03 -5.35 -0.73
N ILE A 41 -23.30 -5.89 -1.93
CA ILE A 41 -22.25 -6.41 -2.82
C ILE A 41 -21.38 -5.24 -3.29
N GLU A 42 -21.99 -4.14 -3.75
CA GLU A 42 -21.27 -2.94 -4.17
C GLU A 42 -20.41 -2.36 -3.04
N SER A 43 -20.95 -2.25 -1.83
CA SER A 43 -20.21 -1.78 -0.67
C SER A 43 -19.03 -2.70 -0.30
N ALA A 44 -19.22 -4.03 -0.40
CA ALA A 44 -18.18 -4.98 -0.11
C ALA A 44 -17.10 -4.98 -1.21
N ALA A 45 -17.49 -4.83 -2.47
CA ALA A 45 -16.58 -4.70 -3.60
C ALA A 45 -15.73 -3.43 -3.47
N ALA A 46 -16.35 -2.29 -3.22
CA ALA A 46 -15.65 -1.01 -3.02
C ALA A 46 -14.65 -1.09 -1.85
N LYS A 47 -15.05 -1.72 -0.73
CA LYS A 47 -14.16 -1.93 0.41
C LYS A 47 -13.00 -2.87 0.08
N TYR A 48 -13.25 -3.89 -0.72
CA TYR A 48 -12.21 -4.81 -1.17
C TYR A 48 -11.21 -4.10 -2.10
N GLU A 49 -11.70 -3.36 -3.09
CA GLU A 49 -10.87 -2.56 -3.99
C GLU A 49 -10.04 -1.53 -3.23
N ASP A 50 -10.65 -0.83 -2.28
CA ASP A 50 -9.95 0.12 -1.41
C ASP A 50 -8.81 -0.53 -0.59
N ASN A 51 -8.96 -1.79 -0.21
CA ASN A 51 -7.93 -2.55 0.52
C ASN A 51 -6.91 -3.25 -0.39
N MET A 52 -7.09 -3.28 -1.71
CA MET A 52 -6.13 -3.87 -2.64
C MET A 52 -4.85 -3.04 -2.78
N LEU A 53 -4.95 -1.74 -2.68
CA LEU A 53 -3.80 -0.85 -2.78
C LEU A 53 -2.94 -0.91 -1.50
N PRO A 54 -1.61 -1.08 -1.62
CA PRO A 54 -0.73 -0.94 -0.47
C PRO A 54 -0.91 0.42 0.19
N PRO A 55 -0.89 0.51 1.54
CA PRO A 55 -1.30 1.72 2.26
C PRO A 55 -0.54 2.99 1.87
N PHE A 56 0.76 2.89 1.60
CA PHE A 56 1.56 4.04 1.18
C PHE A 56 1.16 4.50 -0.23
N PHE A 57 1.04 3.58 -1.18
CA PHE A 57 0.62 3.89 -2.53
C PHE A 57 -0.80 4.45 -2.57
N LYS A 58 -1.72 3.89 -1.78
CA LYS A 58 -3.07 4.43 -1.61
C LYS A 58 -3.04 5.88 -1.08
N GLY A 59 -2.20 6.16 -0.09
CA GLY A 59 -1.99 7.52 0.42
C GLY A 59 -1.51 8.46 -0.67
N LEU A 60 -0.55 8.01 -1.49
CA LEU A 60 0.01 8.79 -2.60
C LEU A 60 -1.04 9.08 -3.69
N VAL A 61 -1.81 8.07 -4.10
CA VAL A 61 -2.92 8.27 -5.08
C VAL A 61 -3.91 9.30 -4.56
N LYS A 62 -4.35 9.16 -3.31
CA LYS A 62 -5.26 10.11 -2.67
C LYS A 62 -4.70 11.53 -2.61
N TYR A 63 -3.41 11.68 -2.30
CA TYR A 63 -2.74 12.97 -2.29
C TYR A 63 -2.76 13.63 -3.68
N VAL A 64 -2.42 12.87 -4.71
CA VAL A 64 -2.44 13.35 -6.10
C VAL A 64 -3.84 13.77 -6.53
N GLU A 65 -4.87 12.99 -6.21
CA GLU A 65 -6.27 13.28 -6.52
C GLU A 65 -6.80 14.52 -5.81
N GLN A 66 -6.32 14.82 -4.62
CA GLN A 66 -6.69 16.02 -3.87
C GLN A 66 -6.18 17.32 -4.50
N GLY A 67 -5.20 17.24 -5.38
CA GLY A 67 -4.73 18.37 -6.18
C GLY A 67 -4.09 19.49 -5.37
N TYR A 68 -3.44 19.19 -4.25
CA TYR A 68 -2.74 20.18 -3.44
C TYR A 68 -1.69 20.94 -4.25
N ALA A 69 -1.59 22.24 -3.98
CA ALA A 69 -0.49 23.05 -4.50
C ALA A 69 0.79 22.72 -3.70
N GLN A 70 1.82 22.30 -4.43
CA GLN A 70 3.12 21.94 -3.84
C GLN A 70 4.05 23.16 -3.87
N PHE A 71 4.51 23.59 -2.70
CA PHE A 71 5.43 24.71 -2.52
C PHE A 71 6.76 24.31 -1.87
N ASP A 72 6.96 23.03 -1.65
CA ASP A 72 8.14 22.41 -1.05
C ASP A 72 9.08 21.83 -2.14
N CYS A 73 10.03 21.00 -1.73
CA CYS A 73 10.84 20.20 -2.65
C CYS A 73 10.02 18.99 -3.16
N PRO A 74 10.21 18.57 -4.42
CA PRO A 74 11.09 19.14 -5.44
C PRO A 74 10.54 20.41 -6.08
N GLY A 75 11.45 21.30 -6.53
CA GLY A 75 11.13 22.62 -7.04
C GLY A 75 10.34 22.70 -8.35
N HIS A 76 9.95 21.58 -8.95
CA HIS A 76 9.07 21.58 -10.13
C HIS A 76 7.59 21.81 -9.79
N HIS A 77 7.21 21.81 -8.50
CA HIS A 77 5.87 22.13 -8.01
C HIS A 77 4.77 21.33 -8.74
N GLY A 78 4.79 20.00 -8.58
CA GLY A 78 3.85 19.10 -9.26
C GLY A 78 3.98 19.08 -10.79
N GLY A 79 5.14 19.46 -11.32
CA GLY A 79 5.41 19.51 -12.75
C GLY A 79 5.14 20.85 -13.42
N ALA A 80 4.58 21.85 -12.70
CA ALA A 80 4.19 23.14 -13.28
C ALA A 80 5.35 23.90 -13.97
N TYR A 81 6.58 23.73 -13.52
CA TYR A 81 7.73 24.36 -14.14
C TYR A 81 8.17 23.71 -15.45
N PHE A 82 7.90 22.41 -15.64
CA PHE A 82 8.20 21.73 -16.91
C PHE A 82 7.35 22.28 -18.07
N THR A 83 6.11 22.69 -17.81
CA THR A 83 5.20 23.19 -18.85
C THR A 83 5.52 24.59 -19.35
N LYS A 84 6.54 25.27 -18.78
CA LYS A 84 6.94 26.63 -19.20
C LYS A 84 7.89 26.67 -20.39
N HIS A 85 8.43 25.54 -20.83
CA HIS A 85 9.38 25.45 -21.93
C HIS A 85 9.07 24.24 -22.82
N PRO A 86 9.20 24.33 -24.17
CA PRO A 86 8.85 23.22 -25.07
C PRO A 86 9.54 21.91 -24.77
N ALA A 87 10.82 21.90 -24.40
CA ALA A 87 11.54 20.71 -24.03
C ALA A 87 10.98 20.11 -22.70
N GLY A 88 10.57 20.95 -21.75
CA GLY A 88 9.91 20.56 -20.53
C GLY A 88 8.52 19.97 -20.79
N HIS A 89 7.76 20.52 -21.73
CA HIS A 89 6.48 19.96 -22.17
C HIS A 89 6.65 18.53 -22.69
N ALA A 90 7.61 18.29 -23.56
CA ALA A 90 7.86 16.94 -24.08
C ALA A 90 8.19 15.94 -22.95
N PHE A 91 8.93 16.37 -21.93
CA PHE A 91 9.24 15.56 -20.76
C PHE A 91 7.99 15.32 -19.91
N TYR A 92 7.21 16.35 -19.66
CA TYR A 92 5.97 16.28 -18.89
C TYR A 92 4.94 15.37 -19.57
N ASP A 93 4.75 15.49 -20.88
CA ASP A 93 3.81 14.67 -21.65
C ASP A 93 4.23 13.20 -21.67
N PHE A 94 5.54 12.93 -21.71
CA PHE A 94 6.06 11.55 -21.67
C PHE A 94 5.80 10.86 -20.35
N PHE A 95 6.03 11.52 -19.22
CA PHE A 95 5.87 10.90 -17.88
C PHE A 95 4.45 11.02 -17.33
N GLY A 96 3.69 12.00 -17.77
CA GLY A 96 2.35 12.30 -17.31
C GLY A 96 2.29 13.07 -15.98
N GLU A 97 1.19 13.75 -15.75
CA GLU A 97 0.98 14.63 -14.59
C GLU A 97 1.17 13.92 -13.24
N ASN A 98 0.63 12.71 -13.13
CA ASN A 98 0.66 11.96 -11.87
C ASN A 98 2.07 11.65 -11.38
N MET A 99 3.02 11.45 -12.30
CA MET A 99 4.42 11.21 -11.96
C MET A 99 5.00 12.40 -11.19
N PHE A 100 4.77 13.61 -11.67
CA PHE A 100 5.28 14.84 -11.05
C PHE A 100 4.53 15.22 -9.78
N ARG A 101 3.23 14.97 -9.74
CA ARG A 101 2.42 15.20 -8.54
C ARG A 101 2.72 14.21 -7.42
N ALA A 102 3.19 13.02 -7.77
CA ALA A 102 3.59 11.98 -6.83
C ALA A 102 5.03 12.15 -6.33
N ASP A 103 5.82 13.04 -6.92
CA ASP A 103 7.18 13.35 -6.47
C ASP A 103 7.12 14.41 -5.36
N LEU A 104 7.16 13.92 -4.12
CA LEU A 104 6.91 14.69 -2.91
C LEU A 104 8.13 14.74 -1.99
N CYS A 105 8.22 15.80 -1.22
CA CYS A 105 9.11 15.85 -0.07
C CYS A 105 8.63 14.89 1.04
N ASN A 106 9.57 14.24 1.72
CA ASN A 106 9.27 13.41 2.89
C ASN A 106 8.76 14.21 4.10
N ALA A 107 8.81 15.54 4.04
CA ALA A 107 8.24 16.43 5.04
C ALA A 107 6.74 16.72 4.81
N ASP A 108 6.14 16.22 3.74
CA ASP A 108 4.70 16.38 3.52
C ASP A 108 3.89 15.58 4.55
N VAL A 109 3.16 16.32 5.37
CA VAL A 109 2.42 15.77 6.52
C VAL A 109 1.37 14.74 6.10
N ALA A 110 0.81 14.88 4.89
CA ALA A 110 -0.21 13.98 4.38
C ALA A 110 0.31 12.55 4.14
N MET A 111 1.60 12.41 3.85
CA MET A 111 2.24 11.11 3.62
C MET A 111 2.78 10.46 4.89
N GLY A 112 2.72 11.16 6.02
CA GLY A 112 3.27 10.70 7.29
C GLY A 112 4.80 10.75 7.31
N ASP A 113 5.38 10.18 8.35
CA ASP A 113 6.82 10.22 8.55
C ASP A 113 7.35 8.83 8.94
N LEU A 114 8.34 8.35 8.19
CA LEU A 114 9.00 7.06 8.45
C LEU A 114 9.88 7.10 9.70
N LEU A 115 10.43 8.25 10.08
CA LEU A 115 11.32 8.39 11.23
C LEU A 115 10.55 8.27 12.55
N ILE A 116 9.39 8.94 12.62
CA ILE A 116 8.52 8.93 13.80
C ILE A 116 7.35 7.93 13.69
N HIS A 117 7.32 7.14 12.62
CA HIS A 117 6.32 6.09 12.38
C HIS A 117 4.88 6.61 12.44
N GLN A 118 4.50 7.51 11.53
CA GLN A 118 3.15 8.08 11.47
C GLN A 118 2.49 7.95 10.09
N GLY A 119 1.17 8.07 10.07
CA GLY A 119 0.34 8.16 8.87
C GLY A 119 0.47 6.99 7.91
N PRO A 120 0.38 7.21 6.59
CA PRO A 120 0.53 6.18 5.56
C PRO A 120 1.84 5.39 5.64
N ALA A 121 2.93 6.03 6.10
CA ALA A 121 4.21 5.38 6.30
C ALA A 121 4.15 4.29 7.38
N LEU A 122 3.55 4.58 8.53
CA LEU A 122 3.30 3.57 9.58
C LEU A 122 2.36 2.46 9.09
N ALA A 123 1.27 2.82 8.43
CA ALA A 123 0.32 1.85 7.89
C ALA A 123 0.99 0.88 6.90
N ALA A 124 1.91 1.38 6.07
CA ALA A 124 2.68 0.56 5.15
C ALA A 124 3.63 -0.41 5.88
N GLN A 125 4.31 0.04 6.94
CA GLN A 125 5.16 -0.82 7.76
C GLN A 125 4.36 -1.94 8.43
N GLN A 126 3.21 -1.61 9.01
CA GLN A 126 2.29 -2.57 9.63
C GLN A 126 1.73 -3.57 8.61
N HIS A 127 1.37 -3.09 7.42
CA HIS A 127 0.91 -3.96 6.34
C HIS A 127 2.01 -4.93 5.89
N ALA A 128 3.24 -4.45 5.69
CA ALA A 128 4.36 -5.29 5.34
C ALA A 128 4.65 -6.33 6.44
N ALA A 129 4.66 -5.94 7.72
CA ALA A 129 4.82 -6.86 8.84
C ALA A 129 3.78 -7.98 8.80
N LYS A 130 2.51 -7.66 8.56
CA LYS A 130 1.43 -8.64 8.41
C LYS A 130 1.64 -9.59 7.23
N VAL A 131 2.05 -9.06 6.06
CA VAL A 131 2.29 -9.87 4.84
C VAL A 131 3.43 -10.85 5.04
N TYR A 132 4.51 -10.43 5.69
CA TYR A 132 5.69 -11.26 5.96
C TYR A 132 5.60 -12.07 7.26
N ASN A 133 4.47 -11.98 7.98
CA ASN A 133 4.28 -12.62 9.30
C ASN A 133 5.42 -12.28 10.27
N ALA A 134 5.79 -11.01 10.30
CA ALA A 134 6.84 -10.46 11.17
C ALA A 134 6.22 -9.59 12.28
N ASP A 135 6.86 -9.49 13.43
CA ASP A 135 6.41 -8.62 14.52
C ASP A 135 6.49 -7.14 14.12
N LYS A 136 7.54 -6.77 13.39
CA LYS A 136 7.77 -5.41 12.88
C LYS A 136 8.50 -5.42 11.55
N THR A 137 8.27 -4.38 10.76
CA THR A 137 9.00 -4.13 9.51
C THR A 137 9.48 -2.68 9.50
N TYR A 138 10.73 -2.49 9.08
CA TYR A 138 11.34 -1.18 8.90
C TYR A 138 11.76 -1.00 7.45
N PHE A 139 11.43 0.15 6.85
CA PHE A 139 11.88 0.49 5.51
C PHE A 139 13.25 1.17 5.60
N VAL A 140 14.26 0.52 5.02
CA VAL A 140 15.61 1.05 4.96
C VAL A 140 15.82 1.71 3.60
N LEU A 141 15.80 3.05 3.58
CA LEU A 141 15.79 3.84 2.34
C LEU A 141 17.20 3.98 1.72
N ASN A 142 18.25 3.73 2.47
CA ASN A 142 19.65 3.90 2.03
C ASN A 142 20.24 2.65 1.35
N GLY A 143 19.37 1.80 0.79
CA GLY A 143 19.75 0.63 0.02
C GLY A 143 20.04 -0.61 0.87
N THR A 144 20.11 -1.76 0.20
CA THR A 144 20.32 -3.09 0.80
C THR A 144 21.64 -3.19 1.58
N SER A 145 22.68 -2.48 1.16
CA SER A 145 23.94 -2.44 1.90
C SER A 145 23.77 -1.87 3.32
N THR A 146 22.89 -0.89 3.50
CA THR A 146 22.55 -0.37 4.82
C THR A 146 21.73 -1.38 5.62
N SER A 147 20.78 -2.08 4.99
CA SER A 147 20.04 -3.18 5.64
C SER A 147 20.98 -4.25 6.16
N ASN A 148 21.95 -4.71 5.34
CA ASN A 148 22.93 -5.69 5.75
C ASN A 148 23.76 -5.20 6.97
N LYS A 149 24.20 -3.95 6.96
CA LYS A 149 24.93 -3.35 8.08
C LYS A 149 24.09 -3.31 9.36
N VAL A 150 22.83 -2.92 9.25
CA VAL A 150 21.89 -2.88 10.40
C VAL A 150 21.74 -4.28 10.99
N VAL A 151 21.47 -5.29 10.15
CA VAL A 151 21.29 -6.68 10.59
C VAL A 151 22.58 -7.20 11.23
N LEU A 152 23.72 -7.06 10.56
CA LEU A 152 25.01 -7.56 11.08
C LEU A 152 25.36 -6.91 12.42
N ASN A 153 25.17 -5.60 12.55
CA ASN A 153 25.43 -4.90 13.83
C ASN A 153 24.46 -5.30 14.95
N ALA A 154 23.27 -5.78 14.60
CA ALA A 154 22.28 -6.20 15.59
C ALA A 154 22.52 -7.63 16.10
N VAL A 155 23.05 -8.52 15.25
CA VAL A 155 23.12 -9.98 15.57
C VAL A 155 24.53 -10.52 15.75
N VAL A 156 25.58 -9.77 15.36
CA VAL A 156 26.97 -10.22 15.43
C VAL A 156 27.72 -9.47 16.51
N ALA A 157 28.39 -10.20 17.41
CA ALA A 157 29.25 -9.66 18.47
C ALA A 157 30.75 -9.96 18.18
N PRO A 158 31.66 -9.22 18.81
CA PRO A 158 33.11 -9.56 18.72
C PRO A 158 33.38 -11.00 19.17
N GLY A 159 34.02 -11.78 18.29
CA GLY A 159 34.31 -13.20 18.53
C GLY A 159 33.36 -14.19 17.87
N ASP A 160 32.23 -13.72 17.32
CA ASP A 160 31.30 -14.56 16.57
C ASP A 160 31.91 -14.99 15.22
N ILE A 161 31.51 -16.17 14.76
CA ILE A 161 31.90 -16.70 13.45
C ILE A 161 30.75 -16.49 12.47
N VAL A 162 30.97 -15.76 11.39
CA VAL A 162 30.04 -15.55 10.31
C VAL A 162 30.39 -16.45 9.14
N LEU A 163 29.46 -17.33 8.76
CA LEU A 163 29.57 -18.16 7.56
C LEU A 163 28.89 -17.45 6.39
N TYR A 164 29.59 -17.33 5.28
CA TYR A 164 29.04 -16.73 4.06
C TYR A 164 29.53 -17.47 2.81
N ASP A 165 28.72 -17.42 1.75
CA ASP A 165 29.07 -17.97 0.44
C ASP A 165 30.01 -17.00 -0.32
N ARG A 166 30.85 -17.56 -1.17
CA ARG A 166 31.74 -16.81 -2.07
C ARG A 166 30.98 -15.87 -3.01
N ASN A 167 29.72 -16.18 -3.34
CA ASN A 167 28.88 -15.41 -4.25
C ASN A 167 28.10 -14.30 -3.56
N ASN A 168 28.28 -14.10 -2.27
CA ASN A 168 27.61 -13.02 -1.55
C ASN A 168 28.04 -11.65 -2.08
N HIS A 169 27.10 -10.71 -2.00
CA HIS A 169 27.39 -9.32 -2.32
C HIS A 169 28.41 -8.75 -1.35
N LYS A 170 29.27 -7.87 -1.83
CA LYS A 170 30.39 -7.27 -1.08
C LYS A 170 30.01 -6.34 0.08
N SER A 171 28.69 -6.00 0.25
CA SER A 171 28.22 -5.06 1.28
C SER A 171 28.25 -5.65 2.70
#